data_4485c70c6e1acf158abd1fb30bd30d3e
#
_entry.id   4485c70c6e1acf158abd1fb30bd30d3e
#
_cell.length_a   1.000
_cell.length_b   1.000
_cell.length_c   1.000
_cell.angle_alpha   90.00
_cell.angle_beta   90.00
_cell.angle_gamma   90.00
#
_symmetry.space_group_name_H-M   'P 1'
#
loop_
_entity.id
_entity.type
_entity.pdbx_description
1 polymer ?
#
loop_
_entity_poly.entity_id
_entity_poly.type
_entity_poly.pdbx_seq_one_letter_code
_entity_poly.pdbx_strand_id
1 'polypeptide(L)'
;DQEAVIEKEIIRQTNLLKRIRQSQSMLKDAMDSVGKFRIEERPGIYRMNTQTKYTLFKEKEQLDLISEWSEKEPFVFSCAVFYEKDIRDGNSDFDFGLGLCEEYAPFLNVKESELVQYYPPCLCVHTCVPSRSSKYLSLDNLVDGLGFLRQNGLTLCGDVVTQVVCMTKPEEEYFNWHLVWFPIASPY
;
A
#
# COMPACT_ATOMS: atom_id res chain seq x y z
N ASP A 1 -24.93 2.80 -27.40
CA ASP A 1 -24.60 1.77 -28.36
C ASP A 1 -24.25 0.48 -27.60
N GLN A 2 -24.82 -0.65 -28.03
CA GLN A 2 -24.66 -1.95 -27.37
C GLN A 2 -23.22 -2.47 -27.47
N GLU A 3 -22.53 -2.18 -28.57
CA GLU A 3 -21.11 -2.52 -28.78
C GLU A 3 -20.22 -1.85 -27.72
N ALA A 4 -20.40 -0.56 -27.48
CA ALA A 4 -19.62 0.17 -26.47
C ALA A 4 -19.84 -0.36 -25.04
N VAL A 5 -21.02 -0.88 -24.72
CA VAL A 5 -21.29 -1.54 -23.43
C VAL A 5 -20.53 -2.84 -23.32
N ILE A 6 -20.52 -3.64 -24.38
CA ILE A 6 -19.79 -4.91 -24.44
C ILE A 6 -18.27 -4.66 -24.33
N GLU A 7 -17.74 -3.69 -25.07
CA GLU A 7 -16.32 -3.33 -25.00
C GLU A 7 -15.88 -2.93 -23.59
N LYS A 8 -16.67 -2.09 -22.90
CA LYS A 8 -16.41 -1.71 -21.50
C LYS A 8 -16.39 -2.92 -20.58
N GLU A 9 -17.31 -3.86 -20.76
CA GLU A 9 -17.37 -5.06 -19.94
C GLU A 9 -16.16 -5.98 -20.22
N ILE A 10 -15.73 -6.13 -21.46
CA ILE A 10 -14.50 -6.87 -21.80
C ILE A 10 -13.29 -6.26 -21.12
N ILE A 11 -13.13 -4.94 -21.17
CA ILE A 11 -12.03 -4.23 -20.50
C ILE A 11 -12.10 -4.47 -18.99
N ARG A 12 -13.27 -4.37 -18.38
CA ARG A 12 -13.49 -4.60 -16.95
C ARG A 12 -13.09 -6.02 -16.56
N GLN A 13 -13.58 -7.03 -17.27
CA GLN A 13 -13.27 -8.44 -16.97
C GLN A 13 -11.80 -8.78 -17.17
N THR A 14 -11.17 -8.20 -18.20
CA THR A 14 -9.74 -8.36 -18.45
C THR A 14 -8.89 -7.81 -17.31
N ASN A 15 -9.20 -6.60 -16.85
CA ASN A 15 -8.51 -5.98 -15.72
C ASN A 15 -8.76 -6.74 -14.42
N LEU A 16 -9.97 -7.24 -14.20
CA LEU A 16 -10.31 -8.04 -13.02
C LEU A 16 -9.49 -9.34 -12.99
N LEU A 17 -9.41 -10.06 -14.11
CA LEU A 17 -8.61 -11.28 -14.20
C LEU A 17 -7.13 -11.00 -13.95
N LYS A 18 -6.60 -9.91 -14.52
CA LYS A 18 -5.22 -9.45 -14.27
C LYS A 18 -5.00 -9.18 -12.79
N ARG A 19 -5.91 -8.44 -12.15
CA ARG A 19 -5.82 -8.10 -10.73
C ARG A 19 -5.84 -9.33 -9.82
N ILE A 20 -6.71 -10.31 -10.11
CA ILE A 20 -6.78 -11.56 -9.35
C ILE A 20 -5.44 -12.31 -9.42
N ARG A 21 -4.87 -12.44 -10.62
CA ARG A 21 -3.55 -13.10 -10.80
C ARG A 21 -2.44 -12.37 -10.08
N GLN A 22 -2.42 -11.05 -10.13
CA GLN A 22 -1.45 -10.24 -9.39
C GLN A 22 -1.60 -10.42 -7.87
N SER A 23 -2.83 -10.45 -7.36
CA SER A 23 -3.08 -10.66 -5.92
C SER A 23 -2.59 -12.03 -5.46
N GLN A 24 -2.77 -13.07 -6.27
CA GLN A 24 -2.26 -14.42 -5.96
C GLN A 24 -0.73 -14.46 -5.96
N SER A 25 -0.07 -13.84 -6.95
CA SER A 25 1.40 -13.75 -6.99
C SER A 25 1.92 -12.93 -5.80
N MET A 26 1.32 -11.79 -5.56
CA MET A 26 1.70 -10.89 -4.47
C MET A 26 1.59 -11.56 -3.10
N LEU A 27 0.55 -12.34 -2.86
CA LEU A 27 0.38 -13.09 -1.60
C LEU A 27 1.52 -14.11 -1.42
N LYS A 28 1.86 -14.85 -2.47
CA LYS A 28 2.97 -15.81 -2.44
C LYS A 28 4.29 -15.11 -2.18
N ASP A 29 4.58 -14.05 -2.94
CA ASP A 29 5.82 -13.28 -2.83
C ASP A 29 5.94 -12.61 -1.45
N ALA A 30 4.84 -12.14 -0.88
CA ALA A 30 4.79 -11.59 0.47
C ALA A 30 5.17 -12.64 1.52
N MET A 31 4.58 -13.83 1.46
CA MET A 31 4.90 -14.91 2.40
C MET A 31 6.36 -15.36 2.27
N ASP A 32 6.90 -15.43 1.06
CA ASP A 32 8.29 -15.76 0.79
C ASP A 32 9.27 -14.64 1.24
N SER A 33 8.78 -13.43 1.43
CA SER A 33 9.56 -12.24 1.81
C SER A 33 9.59 -11.98 3.32
N VAL A 34 8.89 -12.76 4.12
CA VAL A 34 8.91 -12.60 5.59
C VAL A 34 10.33 -12.81 6.11
N GLY A 35 10.87 -11.78 6.80
CA GLY A 35 12.24 -11.79 7.32
C GLY A 35 13.33 -11.71 6.25
N LYS A 36 12.99 -11.45 5.00
CA LYS A 36 13.93 -11.25 3.89
C LYS A 36 13.74 -9.87 3.29
N PHE A 37 14.83 -9.31 2.77
CA PHE A 37 14.83 -7.99 2.13
C PHE A 37 15.24 -8.15 0.66
N ARG A 38 14.50 -7.45 -0.23
CA ARG A 38 14.78 -7.42 -1.66
C ARG A 38 14.81 -5.96 -2.12
N ILE A 39 15.57 -5.68 -3.17
CA ILE A 39 15.59 -4.37 -3.82
C ILE A 39 14.80 -4.52 -5.12
N GLU A 40 13.69 -3.81 -5.22
CA GLU A 40 12.78 -3.86 -6.36
C GLU A 40 12.15 -2.49 -6.58
N GLU A 41 11.66 -2.23 -7.78
CA GLU A 41 10.88 -1.04 -8.08
C GLU A 41 9.45 -1.21 -7.54
N ARG A 42 9.01 -0.28 -6.68
CA ARG A 42 7.62 -0.17 -6.30
C ARG A 42 6.84 0.48 -7.43
N PRO A 43 5.69 -0.07 -7.86
CA PRO A 43 4.81 0.59 -8.82
C PRO A 43 4.31 1.93 -8.29
N GLY A 44 3.86 2.82 -9.19
CA GLY A 44 3.16 4.03 -8.80
C GLY A 44 1.85 3.72 -8.08
N ILE A 45 1.53 4.52 -7.07
CA ILE A 45 0.36 4.32 -6.22
C ILE A 45 -0.38 5.64 -6.07
N TYR A 46 -1.67 5.65 -6.39
CA TYR A 46 -2.60 6.67 -5.91
C TYR A 46 -3.10 6.27 -4.54
N ARG A 47 -3.21 7.21 -3.63
CA ARG A 47 -3.58 6.94 -2.25
C ARG A 47 -4.44 8.05 -1.66
N MET A 48 -5.43 7.68 -0.88
CA MET A 48 -6.21 8.58 -0.05
C MET A 48 -6.16 8.15 1.42
N ASN A 49 -6.22 9.12 2.33
CA ASN A 49 -6.30 8.86 3.76
C ASN A 49 -7.74 8.56 4.18
N THR A 50 -7.92 7.57 5.07
CA THR A 50 -9.19 7.30 5.76
C THR A 50 -9.12 7.70 7.22
N GLN A 51 -7.90 7.82 7.76
CA GLN A 51 -7.65 8.20 9.14
C GLN A 51 -6.22 8.70 9.31
N THR A 52 -6.01 9.51 10.34
CA THR A 52 -4.70 9.86 10.88
C THR A 52 -4.51 9.13 12.19
N LYS A 53 -3.48 8.29 12.31
CA LYS A 53 -3.28 7.36 13.43
C LYS A 53 -4.54 6.49 13.64
N TYR A 54 -5.22 6.67 14.74
CA TYR A 54 -6.44 5.93 15.12
C TYR A 54 -7.72 6.78 15.01
N THR A 55 -7.60 8.01 14.47
CA THR A 55 -8.73 8.92 14.32
C THR A 55 -9.24 8.89 12.90
N LEU A 56 -10.45 8.36 12.72
CA LEU A 56 -11.15 8.36 11.43
C LEU A 56 -11.56 9.78 11.06
N PHE A 57 -11.46 10.12 9.79
CA PHE A 57 -12.01 11.35 9.25
C PHE A 57 -13.54 11.31 9.28
N LYS A 58 -14.13 12.50 9.44
CA LYS A 58 -15.58 12.67 9.55
C LYS A 58 -16.14 13.68 8.56
N GLU A 59 -15.27 14.34 7.82
CA GLU A 59 -15.61 15.31 6.79
C GLU A 59 -16.35 14.60 5.66
N LYS A 60 -17.46 15.23 5.22
CA LYS A 60 -18.35 14.60 4.23
C LYS A 60 -17.63 14.24 2.94
N GLU A 61 -16.79 15.14 2.43
CA GLU A 61 -16.04 14.92 1.18
C GLU A 61 -15.13 13.70 1.25
N GLN A 62 -14.46 13.50 2.40
CA GLN A 62 -13.62 12.32 2.61
C GLN A 62 -14.45 11.04 2.73
N LEU A 63 -15.59 11.09 3.42
CA LEU A 63 -16.47 9.92 3.54
C LEU A 63 -17.08 9.53 2.18
N ASP A 64 -17.48 10.50 1.37
CA ASP A 64 -17.97 10.27 0.03
C ASP A 64 -16.88 9.62 -0.86
N LEU A 65 -15.65 10.12 -0.77
CA LEU A 65 -14.50 9.56 -1.49
C LEU A 65 -14.14 8.14 -1.01
N ILE A 66 -14.16 7.88 0.30
CA ILE A 66 -13.97 6.53 0.87
C ILE A 66 -15.00 5.57 0.30
N SER A 67 -16.28 5.97 0.26
CA SER A 67 -17.36 5.16 -0.32
C SER A 67 -17.11 4.88 -1.80
N GLU A 68 -16.78 5.91 -2.57
CA GLU A 68 -16.45 5.78 -3.99
C GLU A 68 -15.28 4.82 -4.24
N TRP A 69 -14.22 4.92 -3.43
CA TRP A 69 -13.06 4.05 -3.58
C TRP A 69 -13.37 2.61 -3.18
N SER A 70 -14.20 2.39 -2.16
CA SER A 70 -14.62 1.06 -1.74
C SER A 70 -15.38 0.31 -2.83
N GLU A 71 -16.13 1.02 -3.68
CA GLU A 71 -16.81 0.43 -4.84
C GLU A 71 -15.85 -0.05 -5.94
N LYS A 72 -14.57 0.37 -5.88
CA LYS A 72 -13.53 -0.04 -6.85
C LYS A 72 -12.82 -1.35 -6.46
N GLU A 73 -13.27 -2.07 -5.44
CA GLU A 73 -12.73 -3.40 -5.15
C GLU A 73 -12.87 -4.34 -6.36
N PRO A 74 -11.91 -5.25 -6.59
CA PRO A 74 -10.72 -5.56 -5.80
C PRO A 74 -9.45 -4.79 -6.22
N PHE A 75 -9.56 -3.69 -6.93
CA PHE A 75 -8.41 -2.91 -7.41
C PHE A 75 -7.78 -2.06 -6.30
N VAL A 76 -8.57 -1.64 -5.34
CA VAL A 76 -8.12 -0.92 -4.14
C VAL A 76 -7.59 -1.89 -3.09
N PHE A 77 -6.67 -1.39 -2.27
CA PHE A 77 -6.10 -2.13 -1.14
C PHE A 77 -5.91 -1.20 0.06
N SER A 78 -5.94 -1.77 1.25
CA SER A 78 -5.61 -1.03 2.48
C SER A 78 -4.11 -0.79 2.57
N CYS A 79 -3.71 0.42 2.95
CA CYS A 79 -2.31 0.81 3.06
C CYS A 79 -2.08 1.79 4.20
N ALA A 80 -0.87 1.79 4.74
CA ALA A 80 -0.38 2.82 5.65
C ALA A 80 0.81 3.55 5.03
N VAL A 81 1.00 4.79 5.46
CA VAL A 81 2.19 5.58 5.12
C VAL A 81 2.82 6.07 6.42
N PHE A 82 4.13 5.85 6.53
CA PHE A 82 4.99 6.45 7.54
C PHE A 82 5.83 7.51 6.84
N TYR A 83 5.66 8.74 7.24
CA TYR A 83 6.36 9.86 6.62
C TYR A 83 7.85 9.82 6.96
N GLU A 84 8.70 10.04 5.97
CA GLU A 84 10.16 10.02 6.12
C GLU A 84 10.61 10.96 7.24
N LYS A 85 10.02 12.15 7.31
CA LYS A 85 10.30 13.14 8.36
C LYS A 85 10.04 12.56 9.75
N ASP A 86 8.87 11.93 9.94
CA ASP A 86 8.49 11.37 11.23
C ASP A 86 9.40 10.21 11.64
N ILE A 87 9.79 9.36 10.67
CA ILE A 87 10.76 8.29 10.90
C ILE A 87 12.10 8.85 11.37
N ARG A 88 12.59 9.92 10.74
CA ARG A 88 13.85 10.57 11.12
C ARG A 88 13.81 11.19 12.51
N ASP A 89 12.67 11.77 12.87
CA ASP A 89 12.46 12.39 14.18
C ASP A 89 12.14 11.34 15.28
N GLY A 90 12.06 10.05 14.93
CA GLY A 90 11.72 8.97 15.86
C GLY A 90 10.23 8.95 16.24
N ASN A 91 9.39 9.65 15.47
CA ASN A 91 7.95 9.68 15.65
C ASN A 91 7.31 8.42 15.03
N SER A 92 6.37 7.82 15.73
CA SER A 92 5.66 6.60 15.30
C SER A 92 4.35 6.88 14.57
N ASP A 93 4.13 8.12 14.14
CA ASP A 93 2.91 8.52 13.48
C ASP A 93 2.82 7.93 12.07
N PHE A 94 1.62 7.54 11.70
CA PHE A 94 1.30 7.06 10.36
C PHE A 94 -0.13 7.43 9.98
N ASP A 95 -0.39 7.49 8.69
CA ASP A 95 -1.73 7.63 8.15
C ASP A 95 -2.15 6.31 7.49
N PHE A 96 -3.36 5.87 7.80
CA PHE A 96 -3.96 4.71 7.16
C PHE A 96 -4.97 5.15 6.10
N GLY A 97 -5.12 4.34 5.05
CA GLY A 97 -6.00 4.68 3.95
C GLY A 97 -6.14 3.59 2.90
N LEU A 98 -6.62 4.01 1.75
CA LEU A 98 -6.81 3.16 0.58
C LEU A 98 -5.78 3.52 -0.49
N GLY A 99 -5.23 2.51 -1.14
CA GLY A 99 -4.30 2.63 -2.26
C GLY A 99 -4.82 1.98 -3.52
N LEU A 100 -4.32 2.43 -4.67
CA LEU A 100 -4.61 1.91 -6.00
C LEU A 100 -3.33 1.96 -6.84
N CYS A 101 -2.96 0.85 -7.48
CA CYS A 101 -1.83 0.88 -8.42
C CYS A 101 -2.16 1.76 -9.64
N GLU A 102 -1.17 2.54 -10.08
CA GLU A 102 -1.31 3.49 -11.19
C GLU A 102 -1.83 2.87 -12.48
N GLU A 103 -1.49 1.62 -12.75
CA GLU A 103 -1.95 0.91 -13.96
C GLU A 103 -3.47 0.79 -14.09
N TYR A 104 -4.21 0.88 -12.96
CA TYR A 104 -5.67 0.84 -12.93
C TYR A 104 -6.31 2.22 -12.86
N ALA A 105 -5.54 3.26 -12.59
CA ALA A 105 -6.06 4.62 -12.40
C ALA A 105 -6.82 5.16 -13.64
N PRO A 106 -6.33 4.99 -14.89
CA PRO A 106 -7.07 5.42 -16.08
C PRO A 106 -8.41 4.71 -16.23
N PHE A 107 -8.41 3.39 -16.00
CA PHE A 107 -9.62 2.55 -16.10
C PHE A 107 -10.68 2.94 -15.07
N LEU A 108 -10.25 3.29 -13.84
CA LEU A 108 -11.12 3.64 -12.72
C LEU A 108 -11.33 5.14 -12.56
N ASN A 109 -10.80 5.92 -13.51
CA ASN A 109 -10.86 7.39 -13.51
C ASN A 109 -10.35 8.02 -12.20
N VAL A 110 -9.28 7.45 -11.63
CA VAL A 110 -8.60 8.00 -10.45
C VAL A 110 -7.50 8.97 -10.90
N LYS A 111 -7.44 10.12 -10.25
CA LYS A 111 -6.46 11.19 -10.51
C LYS A 111 -6.00 11.80 -9.19
N GLU A 112 -4.83 12.40 -9.22
CA GLU A 112 -4.34 13.21 -8.11
C GLU A 112 -5.28 14.42 -7.85
N SER A 113 -5.48 14.73 -6.56
CA SER A 113 -6.30 15.83 -6.08
C SER A 113 -5.85 16.24 -4.67
N GLU A 114 -6.54 17.18 -4.04
CA GLU A 114 -6.27 17.57 -2.65
C GLU A 114 -6.42 16.40 -1.65
N LEU A 115 -7.29 15.43 -1.95
CA LEU A 115 -7.54 14.26 -1.10
C LEU A 115 -6.87 12.98 -1.60
N VAL A 116 -6.32 12.99 -2.82
CA VAL A 116 -5.68 11.83 -3.46
C VAL A 116 -4.25 12.18 -3.82
N GLN A 117 -3.29 11.57 -3.15
CA GLN A 117 -1.87 11.73 -3.40
C GLN A 117 -1.37 10.69 -4.39
N TYR A 118 -0.41 11.07 -5.22
CA TYR A 118 0.31 10.16 -6.10
C TYR A 118 1.73 9.93 -5.61
N TYR A 119 2.07 8.67 -5.41
CA TYR A 119 3.41 8.19 -5.10
C TYR A 119 4.00 7.56 -6.37
N PRO A 120 4.96 8.21 -7.05
CA PRO A 120 5.53 7.68 -8.29
C PRO A 120 6.29 6.38 -8.08
N PRO A 121 6.53 5.60 -9.16
CA PRO A 121 7.41 4.44 -9.10
C PRO A 121 8.78 4.83 -8.55
N CYS A 122 9.35 4.01 -7.70
CA CYS A 122 10.68 4.26 -7.14
C CYS A 122 11.36 2.97 -6.69
N LEU A 123 12.70 2.99 -6.68
CA LEU A 123 13.48 1.89 -6.17
C LEU A 123 13.30 1.79 -4.65
N CYS A 124 13.00 0.60 -4.18
CA CYS A 124 12.74 0.34 -2.77
C CYS A 124 13.45 -0.90 -2.28
N VAL A 125 13.82 -0.90 -1.01
CA VAL A 125 13.93 -2.16 -0.26
C VAL A 125 12.54 -2.55 0.16
N HIS A 126 12.16 -3.81 -0.03
CA HIS A 126 10.87 -4.31 0.44
C HIS A 126 10.99 -5.60 1.24
N THR A 127 10.02 -5.81 2.10
CA THR A 127 9.85 -7.00 2.94
C THR A 127 8.38 -7.18 3.28
N CYS A 128 8.04 -8.28 3.92
CA CYS A 128 6.71 -8.50 4.48
C CYS A 128 6.77 -8.57 6.00
N VAL A 129 5.90 -7.82 6.66
CA VAL A 129 5.81 -7.79 8.13
C VAL A 129 4.38 -8.04 8.60
N PRO A 130 4.18 -8.77 9.71
CA PRO A 130 2.87 -8.89 10.33
C PRO A 130 2.61 -7.73 11.29
N SER A 131 1.36 -7.27 11.35
CA SER A 131 0.80 -6.59 12.52
C SER A 131 -0.28 -7.46 13.15
N ARG A 132 -0.54 -7.27 14.44
CA ARG A 132 -1.46 -8.12 15.22
C ARG A 132 -2.62 -7.31 15.76
N SER A 133 -3.74 -7.97 16.05
CA SER A 133 -4.86 -7.31 16.72
C SER A 133 -4.51 -6.83 18.14
N SER A 134 -3.55 -7.49 18.80
CA SER A 134 -3.01 -7.09 20.11
C SER A 134 -1.90 -6.03 20.02
N LYS A 135 -1.25 -5.92 18.88
CA LYS A 135 -0.16 -4.94 18.62
C LYS A 135 -0.32 -4.39 17.21
N TYR A 136 -0.98 -3.26 17.10
CA TYR A 136 -1.22 -2.57 15.83
C TYR A 136 0.09 -2.24 15.10
N LEU A 137 -0.04 -1.97 13.79
CA LEU A 137 1.07 -1.49 12.98
C LEU A 137 1.68 -0.22 13.61
N SER A 138 2.99 -0.19 13.70
CA SER A 138 3.73 0.92 14.30
C SER A 138 5.14 0.99 13.71
N LEU A 139 5.92 2.00 14.10
CA LEU A 139 7.32 2.11 13.70
C LEU A 139 8.15 0.88 14.11
N ASP A 140 7.78 0.16 15.17
CA ASP A 140 8.45 -1.08 15.57
C ASP A 140 8.48 -2.14 14.46
N ASN A 141 7.43 -2.18 13.62
CA ASN A 141 7.37 -3.10 12.50
C ASN A 141 8.35 -2.74 11.36
N LEU A 142 8.89 -1.52 11.37
CA LEU A 142 9.83 -1.01 10.38
C LEU A 142 11.29 -1.14 10.82
N VAL A 143 11.55 -1.44 12.10
CA VAL A 143 12.90 -1.42 12.70
C VAL A 143 13.89 -2.30 11.94
N ASP A 144 13.49 -3.51 11.56
CA ASP A 144 14.35 -4.45 10.85
C ASP A 144 14.69 -3.93 9.44
N GLY A 145 13.72 -3.35 8.73
CA GLY A 145 13.94 -2.74 7.42
C GLY A 145 14.84 -1.52 7.48
N LEU A 146 14.63 -0.63 8.44
CA LEU A 146 15.50 0.52 8.68
C LEU A 146 16.91 0.07 9.12
N GLY A 147 17.00 -1.01 9.87
CA GLY A 147 18.25 -1.67 10.24
C GLY A 147 19.00 -2.20 9.02
N PHE A 148 18.28 -2.89 8.12
CA PHE A 148 18.84 -3.39 6.87
C PHE A 148 19.39 -2.25 6.00
N LEU A 149 18.66 -1.13 5.86
CA LEU A 149 19.16 0.04 5.12
C LEU A 149 20.49 0.52 5.68
N ARG A 150 20.55 0.75 7.00
CA ARG A 150 21.79 1.22 7.67
C ARG A 150 22.96 0.28 7.47
N GLN A 151 22.75 -1.04 7.63
CA GLN A 151 23.79 -2.05 7.50
C GLN A 151 24.36 -2.15 6.08
N ASN A 152 23.55 -1.81 5.07
CA ASN A 152 23.93 -1.86 3.66
C ASN A 152 24.32 -0.49 3.08
N GLY A 153 24.41 0.55 3.90
CA GLY A 153 24.75 1.90 3.44
C GLY A 153 23.71 2.54 2.53
N LEU A 154 22.45 2.08 2.61
CA LEU A 154 21.33 2.60 1.85
C LEU A 154 20.64 3.74 2.62
N THR A 155 20.25 4.78 1.91
CA THR A 155 19.58 5.95 2.51
C THR A 155 18.10 5.94 2.15
N LEU A 156 17.25 6.03 3.17
CA LEU A 156 15.82 6.28 2.98
C LEU A 156 15.64 7.66 2.35
N CYS A 157 14.89 7.74 1.25
CA CYS A 157 14.70 8.98 0.48
C CYS A 157 13.23 9.33 0.20
N GLY A 158 12.32 8.80 0.99
CA GLY A 158 10.89 9.09 0.88
C GLY A 158 10.06 8.31 1.88
N ASP A 159 8.76 8.52 1.81
CA ASP A 159 7.80 7.93 2.72
C ASP A 159 7.71 6.41 2.56
N VAL A 160 7.66 5.70 3.67
CA VAL A 160 7.48 4.25 3.69
C VAL A 160 6.01 3.92 3.51
N VAL A 161 5.71 3.26 2.40
CA VAL A 161 4.34 2.83 2.07
C VAL A 161 4.18 1.36 2.39
N THR A 162 3.04 1.00 2.97
CA THR A 162 2.69 -0.40 3.20
C THR A 162 1.45 -0.78 2.40
N GLN A 163 1.30 -2.06 2.09
CA GLN A 163 0.10 -2.63 1.48
C GLN A 163 -0.31 -3.87 2.24
N VAL A 164 -1.55 -3.90 2.73
CA VAL A 164 -2.13 -5.13 3.30
C VAL A 164 -2.38 -6.12 2.17
N VAL A 165 -1.79 -7.30 2.27
CA VAL A 165 -1.93 -8.35 1.24
C VAL A 165 -2.89 -9.45 1.66
N CYS A 166 -2.96 -9.74 2.95
CA CYS A 166 -3.95 -10.66 3.49
C CYS A 166 -4.10 -10.50 5.00
N MET A 167 -5.18 -11.06 5.50
CA MET A 167 -5.41 -11.26 6.93
C MET A 167 -5.51 -12.75 7.23
N THR A 168 -4.86 -13.18 8.29
CA THR A 168 -4.94 -14.57 8.79
C THR A 168 -5.35 -14.57 10.24
N LYS A 169 -5.99 -15.65 10.68
CA LYS A 169 -6.35 -15.87 12.09
C LYS A 169 -5.89 -17.25 12.51
N PRO A 170 -4.59 -17.46 12.72
CA PRO A 170 -4.15 -18.66 13.41
C PRO A 170 -4.58 -18.54 14.89
N GLU A 171 -5.35 -19.53 15.37
CA GLU A 171 -5.88 -19.53 16.74
C GLU A 171 -6.84 -18.35 17.02
N GLU A 172 -6.58 -17.57 18.07
CA GLU A 172 -7.48 -16.50 18.54
C GLU A 172 -7.08 -15.09 18.07
N GLU A 173 -5.90 -14.92 17.48
CA GLU A 173 -5.36 -13.61 17.10
C GLU A 173 -5.37 -13.39 15.60
N TYR A 174 -5.78 -12.17 15.17
CA TYR A 174 -5.70 -11.75 13.78
C TYR A 174 -4.32 -11.14 13.47
N PHE A 175 -3.80 -11.53 12.33
CA PHE A 175 -2.58 -10.96 11.73
C PHE A 175 -2.92 -10.31 10.39
N ASN A 176 -2.55 -9.05 10.24
CA ASN A 176 -2.50 -8.39 8.95
C ASN A 176 -1.07 -8.47 8.41
N TRP A 177 -0.93 -8.98 7.21
CA TRP A 177 0.36 -9.08 6.53
C TRP A 177 0.54 -7.90 5.61
N HIS A 178 1.60 -7.12 5.83
CA HIS A 178 1.91 -5.90 5.09
C HIS A 178 3.16 -6.10 4.26
N LEU A 179 3.07 -5.91 2.94
CA LEU A 179 4.24 -5.55 2.15
C LEU A 179 4.64 -4.13 2.54
N VAL A 180 5.92 -3.94 2.82
CA VAL A 180 6.48 -2.65 3.22
C VAL A 180 7.55 -2.24 2.22
N TRP A 181 7.47 -1.01 1.73
CA TRP A 181 8.34 -0.44 0.73
C TRP A 181 9.11 0.74 1.33
N PHE A 182 10.43 0.60 1.42
CA PHE A 182 11.35 1.63 1.90
C PHE A 182 12.02 2.27 0.68
N PRO A 183 11.60 3.47 0.25
CA PRO A 183 12.25 4.17 -0.86
C PRO A 183 13.72 4.41 -0.58
N ILE A 184 14.57 4.10 -1.55
CA ILE A 184 16.02 4.31 -1.44
C ILE A 184 16.52 5.18 -2.58
N ALA A 185 17.50 6.04 -2.28
CA ALA A 185 18.19 6.77 -3.32
C ALA A 185 18.91 5.78 -4.24
N SER A 186 18.84 6.04 -5.55
CA SER A 186 19.60 5.22 -6.51
C SER A 186 21.08 5.25 -6.12
N PRO A 187 21.76 4.12 -6.07
CA PRO A 187 23.19 4.07 -5.77
C PRO A 187 24.08 4.63 -6.88
N TYR A 188 23.46 5.23 -7.95
CA TYR A 188 24.17 5.79 -9.11
C TYR A 188 23.72 7.21 -9.42
#